data_301e778c54f7c75780b7a56d4ba60083
#
_entry.id   301e778c54f7c75780b7a56d4ba60083
#
_cell.length_a   1.000
_cell.length_b   1.000
_cell.length_c   1.000
_cell.angle_alpha   90.00
_cell.angle_beta   90.00
_cell.angle_gamma   90.00
#
_symmetry.space_group_name_H-M   'P 1'
#
loop_
_entity.id
_entity.type
_entity.pdbx_description
1 polymer ?
#
loop_
_entity_poly.entity_id
_entity_poly.type
_entity_poly.pdbx_seq_one_letter_code
_entity_poly.pdbx_strand_id
1 'polypeptide(L)'
;MKLYHLAQTTVTGLMKIGFRARVTGLHNFPESGPVIVASNHKAFLDSVIISALMPRRVAFLAKAEYVNSPGLKGRAMKTLFELIDIIPVNRSDQTGRLKALDKGLERLENGQVFGIYPEGTRSRDGFLYRGRIGVAWLAHKTGAPVVPVGLIGTDRLQPPGSRMIRPVRFTVRVGEPLYFDKLGDQQTGKQRRETTEIIMDLSLIHISEP
;
A
#
# COMPACT_ATOMS: atom_id res chain seq x y z
N MET A 1 -21.51 2.02 0.98
CA MET A 1 -20.75 2.81 1.97
C MET A 1 -20.88 2.28 3.40
N LYS A 2 -22.06 2.07 3.97
CA LYS A 2 -22.26 1.64 5.38
C LYS A 2 -21.53 0.31 5.73
N LEU A 3 -21.56 -0.70 4.85
CA LEU A 3 -20.93 -1.99 5.09
C LEU A 3 -19.39 -1.90 5.15
N TYR A 4 -18.79 -1.06 4.31
CA TYR A 4 -17.35 -0.80 4.35
C TYR A 4 -16.93 -0.18 5.69
N HIS A 5 -17.63 0.89 6.14
CA HIS A 5 -17.31 1.54 7.42
C HIS A 5 -17.48 0.60 8.61
N LEU A 6 -18.51 -0.25 8.60
CA LEU A 6 -18.69 -1.26 9.63
C LEU A 6 -17.54 -2.27 9.63
N ALA A 7 -17.19 -2.79 8.47
CA ALA A 7 -16.06 -3.72 8.33
C ALA A 7 -14.73 -3.06 8.74
N GLN A 8 -14.48 -1.82 8.32
CA GLN A 8 -13.29 -1.05 8.69
C GLN A 8 -13.23 -0.85 10.21
N THR A 9 -14.30 -0.41 10.84
CA THR A 9 -14.36 -0.18 12.31
C THR A 9 -14.11 -1.46 13.08
N THR A 10 -14.72 -2.58 12.64
CA THR A 10 -14.53 -3.90 13.27
C THR A 10 -13.08 -4.37 13.15
N VAL A 11 -12.51 -4.31 11.95
CA VAL A 11 -11.11 -4.72 11.70
C VAL A 11 -10.14 -3.81 12.45
N THR A 12 -10.37 -2.49 12.45
CA THR A 12 -9.58 -1.51 13.21
C THR A 12 -9.62 -1.81 14.71
N GLY A 13 -10.81 -2.08 15.26
CA GLY A 13 -10.98 -2.45 16.67
C GLY A 13 -10.21 -3.73 17.01
N LEU A 14 -10.34 -4.77 16.18
CA LEU A 14 -9.61 -6.02 16.33
C LEU A 14 -8.09 -5.80 16.28
N MET A 15 -7.59 -4.98 15.36
CA MET A 15 -6.17 -4.69 15.24
C MET A 15 -5.63 -3.91 16.45
N LYS A 16 -6.38 -2.91 16.93
CA LYS A 16 -5.97 -2.10 18.10
C LYS A 16 -5.99 -2.90 19.40
N ILE A 17 -7.02 -3.71 19.63
CA ILE A 17 -7.21 -4.46 20.87
C ILE A 17 -6.49 -5.80 20.81
N GLY A 18 -6.76 -6.64 19.80
CA GLY A 18 -6.24 -7.99 19.68
C GLY A 18 -4.74 -8.05 19.36
N PHE A 19 -4.25 -7.13 18.54
CA PHE A 19 -2.84 -7.07 18.10
C PHE A 19 -2.07 -5.89 18.70
N ARG A 20 -2.71 -5.07 19.55
CA ARG A 20 -2.10 -3.87 20.14
C ARG A 20 -1.42 -2.99 19.09
N ALA A 21 -2.09 -2.81 17.96
CA ALA A 21 -1.60 -1.98 16.86
C ALA A 21 -1.43 -0.53 17.32
N ARG A 22 -0.24 0.03 17.10
CA ARG A 22 0.03 1.44 17.33
C ARG A 22 0.02 2.17 15.98
N VAL A 23 -0.74 3.25 15.89
CA VAL A 23 -0.77 4.09 14.69
C VAL A 23 -0.35 5.50 15.07
N THR A 24 0.60 6.08 14.34
CA THR A 24 1.10 7.44 14.56
C THR A 24 1.10 8.22 13.24
N GLY A 25 1.00 9.54 13.33
CA GLY A 25 1.10 10.43 12.17
C GLY A 25 -0.16 10.48 11.29
N LEU A 26 -1.32 9.98 11.73
CA LEU A 26 -2.54 10.02 10.92
C LEU A 26 -2.97 11.43 10.50
N HIS A 27 -2.57 12.46 11.26
CA HIS A 27 -2.83 13.87 10.92
C HIS A 27 -2.10 14.32 9.65
N ASN A 28 -1.06 13.61 9.22
CA ASN A 28 -0.35 13.86 7.97
C ASN A 28 -1.12 13.38 6.73
N PHE A 29 -2.19 12.60 6.93
CA PHE A 29 -2.92 12.01 5.79
C PHE A 29 -3.88 13.04 5.19
N PRO A 30 -3.78 13.36 3.88
CA PRO A 30 -4.66 14.35 3.24
C PRO A 30 -6.14 13.96 3.32
N GLU A 31 -6.98 14.89 3.73
CA GLU A 31 -8.43 14.65 3.91
C GLU A 31 -9.17 14.47 2.59
N SER A 32 -8.67 15.07 1.50
CA SER A 32 -9.30 15.05 0.17
C SER A 32 -8.28 14.98 -0.96
N GLY A 33 -8.75 14.81 -2.18
CA GLY A 33 -7.91 14.74 -3.37
C GLY A 33 -7.18 13.40 -3.56
N PRO A 34 -6.43 13.24 -4.65
CA PRO A 34 -5.65 12.04 -4.93
C PRO A 34 -4.48 11.91 -3.96
N VAL A 35 -4.17 10.69 -3.53
CA VAL A 35 -3.03 10.41 -2.64
C VAL A 35 -2.37 9.09 -3.06
N ILE A 36 -1.05 9.07 -3.14
CA ILE A 36 -0.26 7.86 -3.30
C ILE A 36 0.25 7.44 -1.92
N VAL A 37 -0.16 6.28 -1.44
CA VAL A 37 0.39 5.68 -0.22
C VAL A 37 1.57 4.79 -0.63
N ALA A 38 2.78 5.19 -0.26
CA ALA A 38 4.00 4.40 -0.48
C ALA A 38 4.39 3.68 0.82
N SER A 39 4.45 2.35 0.80
CA SER A 39 4.75 1.58 2.02
C SER A 39 5.82 0.52 1.75
N ASN A 40 6.59 0.17 2.79
CA ASN A 40 7.39 -1.05 2.82
C ASN A 40 6.47 -2.28 2.87
N HIS A 41 6.95 -3.44 2.42
CA HIS A 41 6.11 -4.63 2.29
C HIS A 41 6.77 -5.85 2.93
N LYS A 42 6.26 -6.30 4.07
CA LYS A 42 6.83 -7.42 4.84
C LYS A 42 5.87 -8.62 4.97
N ALA A 43 4.55 -8.39 4.98
CA ALA A 43 3.55 -9.44 5.15
C ALA A 43 2.43 -9.37 4.11
N PHE A 44 1.71 -10.47 3.90
CA PHE A 44 0.53 -10.48 3.02
C PHE A 44 -0.57 -9.55 3.55
N LEU A 45 -0.70 -9.45 4.89
CA LEU A 45 -1.71 -8.63 5.56
C LEU A 45 -1.44 -7.12 5.50
N ASP A 46 -0.30 -6.66 5.02
CA ASP A 46 0.06 -5.23 5.02
C ASP A 46 -0.99 -4.36 4.33
N SER A 47 -1.50 -4.81 3.16
CA SER A 47 -2.57 -4.07 2.45
C SER A 47 -3.88 -4.02 3.24
N VAL A 48 -4.22 -5.10 3.95
CA VAL A 48 -5.39 -5.15 4.84
C VAL A 48 -5.22 -4.19 6.00
N ILE A 49 -4.04 -4.19 6.61
CA ILE A 49 -3.68 -3.32 7.75
C ILE A 49 -3.79 -1.85 7.35
N ILE A 50 -3.17 -1.47 6.23
CA ILE A 50 -3.21 -0.09 5.75
C ILE A 50 -4.65 0.31 5.40
N SER A 51 -5.38 -0.49 4.61
CA SER A 51 -6.77 -0.18 4.22
C SER A 51 -7.71 -0.06 5.43
N ALA A 52 -7.47 -0.81 6.51
CA ALA A 52 -8.29 -0.74 7.72
C ALA A 52 -7.94 0.46 8.61
N LEU A 53 -6.66 0.86 8.68
CA LEU A 53 -6.18 1.85 9.65
C LEU A 53 -6.09 3.26 9.08
N MET A 54 -6.08 3.44 7.74
CA MET A 54 -6.05 4.76 7.12
C MET A 54 -7.44 5.43 7.16
N PRO A 55 -7.50 6.77 7.24
CA PRO A 55 -8.77 7.50 7.36
C PRO A 55 -9.62 7.45 6.08
N ARG A 56 -9.00 7.16 4.93
CA ARG A 56 -9.65 7.04 3.62
C ARG A 56 -9.40 5.66 3.01
N ARG A 57 -10.30 5.21 2.13
CA ARG A 57 -10.11 3.96 1.37
C ARG A 57 -8.82 4.01 0.56
N VAL A 58 -7.98 3.01 0.74
CA VAL A 58 -6.73 2.85 -0.02
C VAL A 58 -6.88 1.65 -0.95
N ALA A 59 -6.88 1.90 -2.25
CA ALA A 59 -6.91 0.83 -3.25
C ALA A 59 -5.50 0.24 -3.43
N PHE A 60 -5.35 -1.07 -3.26
CA PHE A 60 -4.10 -1.79 -3.52
C PHE A 60 -4.23 -2.75 -4.69
N LEU A 61 -3.11 -3.08 -5.30
CA LEU A 61 -3.05 -4.12 -6.33
C LEU A 61 -2.57 -5.45 -5.71
N ALA A 62 -3.29 -6.53 -5.99
CA ALA A 62 -2.85 -7.87 -5.61
C ALA A 62 -2.84 -8.82 -6.81
N LYS A 63 -2.16 -9.96 -6.67
CA LYS A 63 -2.15 -11.00 -7.70
C LYS A 63 -3.55 -11.58 -7.90
N ALA A 64 -4.02 -11.64 -9.14
CA ALA A 64 -5.32 -12.21 -9.51
C ALA A 64 -5.49 -13.67 -9.06
N GLU A 65 -4.40 -14.41 -8.93
CA GLU A 65 -4.38 -15.80 -8.44
C GLU A 65 -5.05 -15.97 -7.08
N TYR A 66 -5.02 -14.94 -6.22
CA TYR A 66 -5.64 -15.01 -4.89
C TYR A 66 -7.17 -15.06 -4.93
N VAL A 67 -7.80 -14.43 -5.93
CA VAL A 67 -9.27 -14.39 -6.09
C VAL A 67 -9.79 -15.48 -7.03
N ASN A 68 -8.94 -16.04 -7.87
CA ASN A 68 -9.29 -17.07 -8.83
C ASN A 68 -9.25 -18.49 -8.25
N SER A 69 -8.97 -18.64 -6.96
CA SER A 69 -8.99 -19.94 -6.30
C SER A 69 -10.42 -20.50 -6.28
N PRO A 70 -10.64 -21.79 -6.62
CA PRO A 70 -11.97 -22.39 -6.62
C PRO A 70 -12.53 -22.57 -5.20
N GLY A 71 -13.86 -22.67 -5.08
CA GLY A 71 -14.57 -23.00 -3.85
C GLY A 71 -14.78 -21.83 -2.88
N LEU A 72 -15.18 -22.15 -1.65
CA LEU A 72 -15.53 -21.17 -0.61
C LEU A 72 -14.37 -20.23 -0.24
N LYS A 73 -13.15 -20.72 -0.29
CA LYS A 73 -11.95 -19.96 0.00
C LYS A 73 -11.72 -18.82 -1.00
N GLY A 74 -11.89 -19.10 -2.31
CA GLY A 74 -11.79 -18.08 -3.34
C GLY A 74 -12.90 -17.04 -3.23
N ARG A 75 -14.15 -17.48 -2.92
CA ARG A 75 -15.27 -16.56 -2.67
C ARG A 75 -15.01 -15.63 -1.48
N ALA A 76 -14.56 -16.19 -0.35
CA ALA A 76 -14.22 -15.39 0.83
C ALA A 76 -13.10 -14.38 0.54
N MET A 77 -12.06 -14.80 -0.19
CA MET A 77 -10.96 -13.92 -0.59
C MET A 77 -11.43 -12.80 -1.53
N LYS A 78 -12.30 -13.12 -2.49
CA LYS A 78 -12.89 -12.14 -3.39
C LYS A 78 -13.71 -11.10 -2.63
N THR A 79 -14.59 -11.54 -1.73
CA THR A 79 -15.38 -10.63 -0.88
C THR A 79 -14.47 -9.74 0.00
N LEU A 80 -13.41 -10.32 0.59
CA LEU A 80 -12.44 -9.54 1.36
C LEU A 80 -11.77 -8.47 0.49
N PHE A 81 -11.33 -8.83 -0.71
CA PHE A 81 -10.68 -7.89 -1.63
C PHE A 81 -11.60 -6.75 -2.06
N GLU A 82 -12.87 -7.07 -2.34
CA GLU A 82 -13.89 -6.06 -2.66
C GLU A 82 -14.15 -5.11 -1.48
N LEU A 83 -14.19 -5.64 -0.25
CA LEU A 83 -14.39 -4.85 0.96
C LEU A 83 -13.25 -3.88 1.23
N ILE A 84 -12.00 -4.27 0.98
CA ILE A 84 -10.81 -3.46 1.25
C ILE A 84 -10.22 -2.79 0.00
N ASP A 85 -10.98 -2.75 -1.10
CA ASP A 85 -10.61 -2.13 -2.37
C ASP A 85 -9.30 -2.67 -2.98
N ILE A 86 -9.10 -3.98 -2.92
CA ILE A 86 -7.96 -4.63 -3.57
C ILE A 86 -8.33 -4.99 -5.00
N ILE A 87 -7.54 -4.49 -5.94
CA ILE A 87 -7.70 -4.68 -7.38
C ILE A 87 -6.85 -5.88 -7.82
N PRO A 88 -7.46 -6.97 -8.27
CA PRO A 88 -6.71 -8.10 -8.79
C PRO A 88 -6.07 -7.77 -10.14
N VAL A 89 -4.77 -8.05 -10.27
CA VAL A 89 -4.00 -7.83 -11.51
C VAL A 89 -3.09 -9.00 -11.81
N ASN A 90 -2.92 -9.30 -13.09
CA ASN A 90 -1.89 -10.21 -13.54
C ASN A 90 -0.58 -9.41 -13.72
N ARG A 91 0.49 -9.79 -13.00
CA ARG A 91 1.80 -9.13 -13.05
C ARG A 91 2.90 -10.06 -13.54
N SER A 92 2.53 -11.13 -14.23
CA SER A 92 3.48 -12.15 -14.67
C SER A 92 4.49 -11.62 -15.69
N ASP A 93 4.10 -10.62 -16.49
CA ASP A 93 4.89 -10.03 -17.55
C ASP A 93 4.98 -8.49 -17.45
N GLN A 94 5.69 -7.88 -18.38
CA GLN A 94 5.85 -6.42 -18.44
C GLN A 94 4.51 -5.72 -18.73
N THR A 95 3.71 -6.28 -19.61
CA THR A 95 2.39 -5.75 -19.98
C THR A 95 1.45 -5.70 -18.78
N GLY A 96 1.42 -6.76 -17.97
CA GLY A 96 0.62 -6.80 -16.75
C GLY A 96 1.08 -5.80 -15.69
N ARG A 97 2.39 -5.50 -15.62
CA ARG A 97 2.91 -4.43 -14.74
C ARG A 97 2.49 -3.04 -15.19
N LEU A 98 2.50 -2.76 -16.50
CA LEU A 98 2.02 -1.48 -17.04
C LEU A 98 0.52 -1.31 -16.79
N LYS A 99 -0.30 -2.29 -17.13
CA LYS A 99 -1.75 -2.29 -16.83
C LYS A 99 -2.05 -2.10 -15.34
N ALA A 100 -1.17 -2.58 -14.47
CA ALA A 100 -1.29 -2.36 -13.03
C ALA A 100 -1.07 -0.88 -12.66
N LEU A 101 -0.09 -0.21 -13.27
CA LEU A 101 0.14 1.23 -13.08
C LEU A 101 -1.00 2.07 -13.66
N ASP A 102 -1.54 1.70 -14.82
CA ASP A 102 -2.70 2.37 -15.45
C ASP A 102 -3.92 2.35 -14.53
N LYS A 103 -4.17 1.23 -13.83
CA LYS A 103 -5.23 1.17 -12.82
C LYS A 103 -4.97 2.09 -11.62
N GLY A 104 -3.73 2.24 -11.22
CA GLY A 104 -3.34 3.22 -10.20
C GLY A 104 -3.55 4.65 -10.66
N LEU A 105 -3.19 4.95 -11.91
CA LEU A 105 -3.42 6.24 -12.54
C LEU A 105 -4.91 6.58 -12.56
N GLU A 106 -5.75 5.69 -13.05
CA GLU A 106 -7.22 5.85 -13.09
C GLU A 106 -7.80 6.19 -11.70
N ARG A 107 -7.32 5.52 -10.64
CA ARG A 107 -7.76 5.80 -9.26
C ARG A 107 -7.36 7.20 -8.81
N LEU A 108 -6.14 7.62 -9.10
CA LEU A 108 -5.63 8.95 -8.73
C LEU A 108 -6.32 10.06 -9.52
N GLU A 109 -6.57 9.88 -10.81
CA GLU A 109 -7.32 10.84 -11.65
C GLU A 109 -8.76 11.04 -11.17
N ASN A 110 -9.36 10.00 -10.57
CA ASN A 110 -10.67 10.09 -9.91
C ASN A 110 -10.60 10.66 -8.47
N GLY A 111 -9.48 11.25 -8.04
CA GLY A 111 -9.32 11.85 -6.71
C GLY A 111 -9.25 10.84 -5.57
N GLN A 112 -8.98 9.56 -5.87
CA GLN A 112 -8.95 8.47 -4.91
C GLN A 112 -7.54 8.22 -4.37
N VAL A 113 -7.44 7.38 -3.34
CA VAL A 113 -6.17 6.99 -2.74
C VAL A 113 -5.71 5.66 -3.33
N PHE A 114 -4.46 5.62 -3.76
CA PHE A 114 -3.84 4.44 -4.32
C PHE A 114 -2.60 4.02 -3.53
N GLY A 115 -2.56 2.78 -3.08
CA GLY A 115 -1.45 2.18 -2.35
C GLY A 115 -0.50 1.42 -3.27
N ILE A 116 0.78 1.69 -3.11
CA ILE A 116 1.86 1.03 -3.84
C ILE A 116 2.98 0.63 -2.89
N TYR A 117 3.58 -0.53 -3.16
CA TYR A 117 4.83 -0.95 -2.55
C TYR A 117 5.95 -0.67 -3.54
N PRO A 118 6.79 0.36 -3.31
CA PRO A 118 7.83 0.73 -4.27
C PRO A 118 8.83 -0.39 -4.56
N GLU A 119 9.08 -1.28 -3.60
CA GLU A 119 9.91 -2.48 -3.79
C GLU A 119 9.35 -3.45 -4.85
N GLY A 120 8.03 -3.43 -5.08
CA GLY A 120 7.31 -4.30 -6.03
C GLY A 120 7.23 -5.77 -5.60
N THR A 121 7.76 -6.11 -4.45
CA THR A 121 7.71 -7.45 -3.84
C THR A 121 7.77 -7.35 -2.33
N ARG A 122 7.43 -8.43 -1.62
CA ARG A 122 7.62 -8.52 -0.17
C ARG A 122 9.09 -8.74 0.17
N SER A 123 9.59 -8.02 1.16
CA SER A 123 10.87 -8.33 1.79
C SER A 123 10.76 -9.68 2.51
N ARG A 124 11.71 -10.57 2.28
CA ARG A 124 11.78 -11.89 2.90
C ARG A 124 12.88 -12.02 3.95
N ASP A 125 13.82 -11.10 3.92
CA ASP A 125 15.01 -11.03 4.77
C ASP A 125 14.96 -9.86 5.77
N GLY A 126 13.87 -9.06 5.73
CA GLY A 126 13.67 -7.92 6.61
C GLY A 126 14.26 -6.61 6.11
N PHE A 127 15.11 -6.65 5.06
CA PHE A 127 15.70 -5.46 4.46
C PHE A 127 14.74 -4.75 3.51
N LEU A 128 14.88 -3.44 3.39
CA LEU A 128 14.18 -2.65 2.39
C LEU A 128 14.88 -2.83 1.03
N TYR A 129 14.13 -3.28 0.03
CA TYR A 129 14.68 -3.48 -1.31
C TYR A 129 14.66 -2.18 -2.12
N ARG A 130 15.50 -2.11 -3.15
CA ARG A 130 15.54 -0.97 -4.05
C ARG A 130 14.17 -0.66 -4.65
N GLY A 131 13.76 0.62 -4.59
CA GLY A 131 12.51 1.09 -5.15
C GLY A 131 12.46 1.01 -6.68
N ARG A 132 11.27 0.71 -7.21
CA ARG A 132 10.96 0.75 -8.64
C ARG A 132 10.34 2.09 -9.00
N ILE A 133 10.63 2.57 -10.20
CA ILE A 133 10.23 3.90 -10.71
C ILE A 133 8.71 4.11 -10.85
N GLY A 134 7.88 3.11 -10.63
CA GLY A 134 6.43 3.20 -10.81
C GLY A 134 5.76 4.20 -9.87
N VAL A 135 6.24 4.33 -8.63
CA VAL A 135 5.72 5.30 -7.66
C VAL A 135 6.01 6.73 -8.11
N ALA A 136 7.22 7.01 -8.58
CA ALA A 136 7.62 8.30 -9.12
C ALA A 136 6.89 8.63 -10.41
N TRP A 137 6.66 7.63 -11.28
CA TRP A 137 5.88 7.82 -12.50
C TRP A 137 4.46 8.29 -12.18
N LEU A 138 3.78 7.65 -11.23
CA LEU A 138 2.45 8.07 -10.78
C LEU A 138 2.46 9.48 -10.18
N ALA A 139 3.43 9.79 -9.31
CA ALA A 139 3.54 11.09 -8.68
C ALA A 139 3.70 12.21 -9.71
N HIS A 140 4.63 12.09 -10.64
CA HIS A 140 4.82 13.08 -11.71
C HIS A 140 3.69 13.11 -12.73
N LYS A 141 3.02 11.99 -12.99
CA LYS A 141 1.89 11.95 -13.93
C LYS A 141 0.68 12.68 -13.39
N THR A 142 0.40 12.56 -12.09
CA THR A 142 -0.82 13.07 -11.46
C THR A 142 -0.61 14.35 -10.65
N GLY A 143 0.60 14.59 -10.13
CA GLY A 143 0.86 15.60 -9.10
C GLY A 143 0.31 15.22 -7.72
N ALA A 144 -0.14 13.99 -7.55
CA ALA A 144 -0.65 13.50 -6.27
C ALA A 144 0.48 13.45 -5.22
N PRO A 145 0.25 13.91 -3.97
CA PRO A 145 1.22 13.76 -2.90
C PRO A 145 1.48 12.30 -2.61
N VAL A 146 2.73 11.99 -2.29
CA VAL A 146 3.15 10.66 -1.82
C VAL A 146 3.22 10.67 -0.32
N VAL A 147 2.37 9.89 0.34
CA VAL A 147 2.36 9.71 1.80
C VAL A 147 3.11 8.42 2.12
N PRO A 148 4.29 8.51 2.76
CA PRO A 148 5.01 7.32 3.18
C PRO A 148 4.35 6.67 4.39
N VAL A 149 4.23 5.35 4.37
CA VAL A 149 3.66 4.56 5.48
C VAL A 149 4.63 3.45 5.86
N GLY A 150 5.21 3.56 7.05
CA GLY A 150 6.12 2.55 7.60
C GLY A 150 5.38 1.48 8.39
N LEU A 151 5.61 0.21 8.04
CA LEU A 151 5.09 -0.96 8.75
C LEU A 151 6.22 -1.62 9.53
N ILE A 152 6.06 -1.73 10.85
CA ILE A 152 7.05 -2.29 11.77
C ILE A 152 6.43 -3.47 12.52
N GLY A 153 7.06 -4.65 12.42
CA GLY A 153 6.63 -5.86 13.12
C GLY A 153 5.54 -6.68 12.43
N THR A 154 5.12 -6.32 11.20
CA THR A 154 4.15 -7.10 10.42
C THR A 154 4.74 -8.41 9.89
N ASP A 155 6.05 -8.48 9.72
CA ASP A 155 6.81 -9.72 9.47
C ASP A 155 6.67 -10.74 10.60
N ARG A 156 6.58 -10.28 11.85
CA ARG A 156 6.35 -11.13 13.02
C ARG A 156 4.89 -11.54 13.16
N LEU A 157 3.97 -10.64 12.77
CA LEU A 157 2.53 -10.93 12.73
C LEU A 157 2.23 -12.07 11.75
N GLN A 158 2.80 -12.01 10.56
CA GLN A 158 2.70 -13.04 9.53
C GLN A 158 4.07 -13.27 8.88
N PRO A 159 4.88 -14.20 9.40
CA PRO A 159 6.20 -14.48 8.87
C PRO A 159 6.18 -14.84 7.38
N PRO A 160 7.23 -14.48 6.62
CA PRO A 160 7.36 -14.86 5.23
C PRO A 160 7.14 -16.35 5.00
N GLY A 161 6.27 -16.69 4.05
CA GLY A 161 5.90 -18.09 3.76
C GLY A 161 4.87 -18.72 4.70
N SER A 162 4.56 -18.09 5.85
CA SER A 162 3.56 -18.60 6.79
C SER A 162 2.14 -18.13 6.42
N ARG A 163 1.15 -19.00 6.67
CA ARG A 163 -0.28 -18.63 6.66
C ARG A 163 -0.82 -18.33 8.06
N MET A 164 0.00 -18.58 9.10
CA MET A 164 -0.39 -18.37 10.47
C MET A 164 -0.25 -16.92 10.87
N ILE A 165 -1.29 -16.34 11.45
CA ILE A 165 -1.30 -15.00 12.03
C ILE A 165 -1.00 -15.14 13.52
N ARG A 166 0.01 -14.40 14.00
CA ARG A 166 0.43 -14.41 15.41
C ARG A 166 -0.04 -13.11 16.08
N PRO A 167 -0.61 -13.15 17.29
CA PRO A 167 -1.05 -11.94 17.99
C PRO A 167 0.15 -11.18 18.57
N VAL A 168 0.90 -10.52 17.71
CA VAL A 168 2.05 -9.68 18.08
C VAL A 168 1.76 -8.21 17.87
N ARG A 169 2.43 -7.36 18.64
CA ARG A 169 2.36 -5.91 18.47
C ARG A 169 3.02 -5.51 17.15
N PHE A 170 2.38 -4.60 16.44
CA PHE A 170 2.96 -3.93 15.28
C PHE A 170 2.66 -2.43 15.30
N THR A 171 3.43 -1.66 14.54
CA THR A 171 3.28 -0.22 14.43
C THR A 171 3.08 0.19 12.97
N VAL A 172 2.19 1.16 12.76
CA VAL A 172 2.00 1.85 11.49
C VAL A 172 2.36 3.32 11.72
N ARG A 173 3.35 3.83 10.98
CA ARG A 173 3.74 5.23 11.00
C ARG A 173 3.39 5.89 9.68
N VAL A 174 2.64 6.97 9.74
CA VAL A 174 2.30 7.79 8.58
C VAL A 174 3.20 9.00 8.59
N GLY A 175 4.04 9.12 7.58
CA GLY A 175 4.96 10.25 7.43
C GLY A 175 4.28 11.46 6.78
N GLU A 176 5.03 12.55 6.69
CA GLU A 176 4.58 13.77 6.03
C GLU A 176 4.43 13.54 4.51
N PRO A 177 3.43 14.17 3.86
CA PRO A 177 3.25 14.08 2.42
C PRO A 177 4.44 14.70 1.68
N LEU A 178 4.95 13.98 0.69
CA LEU A 178 5.96 14.46 -0.24
C LEU A 178 5.26 14.97 -1.51
N TYR A 179 5.60 16.17 -1.93
CA TYR A 179 5.04 16.79 -3.13
C TYR A 179 6.09 16.84 -4.23
N PHE A 180 5.69 16.46 -5.44
CA PHE A 180 6.55 16.46 -6.62
C PHE A 180 5.86 17.18 -7.77
N ASP A 181 6.65 17.80 -8.64
CA ASP A 181 6.12 18.51 -9.80
C ASP A 181 5.33 17.58 -10.72
N LYS A 182 4.17 18.07 -11.17
CA LYS A 182 3.36 17.37 -12.17
C LYS A 182 3.97 17.59 -13.56
N LEU A 183 4.72 16.61 -14.02
CA LEU A 183 5.43 16.65 -15.32
C LEU A 183 4.63 15.97 -16.45
N GLY A 184 3.58 15.24 -16.15
CA GLY A 184 2.79 14.52 -17.14
C GLY A 184 3.65 13.49 -17.90
N ASP A 185 3.65 13.60 -19.23
CA ASP A 185 4.44 12.72 -20.10
C ASP A 185 5.88 13.22 -20.35
N GLN A 186 6.23 14.43 -19.88
CA GLN A 186 7.56 15.02 -20.03
C GLN A 186 8.58 14.50 -19.01
N GLN A 187 8.18 13.67 -18.08
CA GLN A 187 9.07 13.10 -17.07
C GLN A 187 10.14 12.19 -17.66
N THR A 188 11.38 12.45 -17.30
CA THR A 188 12.55 11.66 -17.75
C THR A 188 12.80 10.43 -16.87
N GLY A 189 13.54 9.45 -17.39
CA GLY A 189 13.97 8.30 -16.60
C GLY A 189 14.87 8.68 -15.41
N LYS A 190 15.65 9.76 -15.52
CA LYS A 190 16.50 10.30 -14.44
C LYS A 190 15.64 10.86 -13.32
N GLN A 191 14.69 11.74 -13.60
CA GLN A 191 13.77 12.31 -12.62
C GLN A 191 13.00 11.23 -11.87
N ARG A 192 12.48 10.21 -12.57
CA ARG A 192 11.78 9.08 -11.91
C ARG A 192 12.68 8.30 -10.95
N ARG A 193 13.96 8.13 -11.26
CA ARG A 193 14.91 7.47 -10.35
C ARG A 193 15.17 8.32 -9.13
N GLU A 194 15.52 9.59 -9.31
CA GLU A 194 15.79 10.54 -8.20
C GLU A 194 14.58 10.66 -7.25
N THR A 195 13.38 10.83 -7.81
CA THR A 195 12.14 10.87 -7.00
C THR A 195 11.91 9.55 -6.25
N THR A 196 12.18 8.40 -6.89
CA THR A 196 12.04 7.10 -6.22
C THR A 196 13.03 6.99 -5.07
N GLU A 197 14.28 7.41 -5.24
CA GLU A 197 15.30 7.41 -4.19
C GLU A 197 14.88 8.32 -3.03
N ILE A 198 14.38 9.52 -3.29
CA ILE A 198 13.83 10.41 -2.25
C ILE A 198 12.70 9.71 -1.45
N ILE A 199 11.76 9.06 -2.15
CA ILE A 199 10.66 8.34 -1.48
C ILE A 199 11.19 7.18 -0.64
N MET A 200 12.21 6.46 -1.10
CA MET A 200 12.78 5.33 -0.37
C MET A 200 13.62 5.77 0.82
N ASP A 201 14.55 6.70 0.61
CA ASP A 201 15.56 7.09 1.61
C ASP A 201 14.96 7.99 2.70
N LEU A 202 14.28 9.07 2.32
CA LEU A 202 13.77 10.05 3.29
C LEU A 202 12.50 9.60 4.01
N SER A 203 11.78 8.62 3.46
CA SER A 203 10.49 8.28 4.04
C SER A 203 10.39 6.84 4.52
N LEU A 204 10.77 5.86 3.71
CA LEU A 204 10.55 4.46 4.11
C LEU A 204 11.66 3.93 5.02
N ILE A 205 12.92 4.35 4.84
CA ILE A 205 14.03 3.95 5.72
C ILE A 205 13.78 4.54 7.11
N HIS A 206 13.68 5.86 7.23
CA HIS A 206 13.52 6.53 8.53
C HIS A 206 12.21 6.23 9.26
N ILE A 207 11.12 6.00 8.52
CA ILE A 207 9.82 5.69 9.12
C ILE A 207 9.71 4.23 9.55
N SER A 208 10.38 3.30 8.88
CA SER A 208 10.31 1.86 9.19
C SER A 208 11.37 1.37 10.18
N GLU A 209 12.26 2.23 10.62
CA GLU A 209 13.18 1.91 11.72
C GLU A 209 12.41 1.75 13.04
N PRO A 210 12.81 0.79 13.91
CA PRO A 210 12.14 0.49 15.17
C PRO A 210 12.19 1.63 16.19
#